data_65ce6942d2747742dc0d6c5c1314968d
#
_entry.id   65ce6942d2747742dc0d6c5c1314968d
#
_cell.length_a   1.000
_cell.length_b   1.000
_cell.length_c   1.000
_cell.angle_alpha   90.00
_cell.angle_beta   90.00
_cell.angle_gamma   90.00
#
_symmetry.space_group_name_H-M   'P 1'
#
loop_
_entity.id
_entity.type
_entity.pdbx_description
1 polymer ?
#
loop_
_entity_poly.entity_id
_entity_poly.type
_entity_poly.pdbx_seq_one_letter_code
_entity_poly.pdbx_strand_id
1 'polypeptide(L)'
;MVDIHISVYDVLRTMKLAENYSSLYAIVGFPSITEPAHTLCSLLDFNLDILTVNNAAEVRHTLERLQQGGYRMVVCDMVTHTIAREMGFDAFLITSGVESLHAAIDQAVSISSWFGHLRQENLFLRSITQGQNGRVIVMESNGDLFYSSISEVPAELSSVLQSHIREIPASGNLRFY
;
A
#
# COMPACT_ATOMS: atom_id res chain seq x y z
N MET A 1 -0.16 -6.95 0.63
CA MET A 1 -1.57 -6.49 0.74
C MET A 1 -1.81 -5.59 -0.45
N VAL A 2 -2.93 -5.72 -1.13
CA VAL A 2 -3.32 -4.82 -2.22
C VAL A 2 -4.43 -3.95 -1.68
N ASP A 3 -4.26 -2.64 -1.75
CA ASP A 3 -5.23 -1.68 -1.26
C ASP A 3 -6.05 -1.11 -2.44
N ILE A 4 -7.34 -0.92 -2.22
CA ILE A 4 -8.20 -0.23 -3.18
C ILE A 4 -8.09 1.25 -2.90
N HIS A 5 -7.41 1.97 -3.79
CA HIS A 5 -7.24 3.41 -3.69
C HIS A 5 -8.40 4.15 -4.36
N ILE A 6 -8.81 5.26 -3.75
CA ILE A 6 -9.73 6.20 -4.38
C ILE A 6 -8.93 6.99 -5.42
N SER A 7 -9.40 6.98 -6.65
CA SER A 7 -8.76 7.69 -7.75
C SER A 7 -9.24 9.14 -7.84
N VAL A 8 -8.46 9.98 -8.50
CA VAL A 8 -8.88 11.36 -8.85
C VAL A 8 -10.19 11.37 -9.62
N TYR A 9 -10.44 10.34 -10.44
CA TYR A 9 -11.68 10.19 -11.19
C TYR A 9 -12.90 9.94 -10.29
N ASP A 10 -12.74 9.15 -9.22
CA ASP A 10 -13.82 8.88 -8.25
C ASP A 10 -14.22 10.17 -7.52
N VAL A 11 -13.22 10.97 -7.15
CA VAL A 11 -13.44 12.29 -6.54
C VAL A 11 -14.16 13.22 -7.50
N LEU A 12 -13.66 13.36 -8.73
CA LEU A 12 -14.25 14.21 -9.76
C LEU A 12 -15.71 13.86 -10.04
N ARG A 13 -16.01 12.56 -10.16
CA ARG A 13 -17.38 12.07 -10.39
C ARG A 13 -18.30 12.50 -9.27
N THR A 14 -17.87 12.38 -8.01
CA THR A 14 -18.69 12.74 -6.86
C THR A 14 -18.83 14.25 -6.74
N MET A 15 -17.78 15.03 -7.01
CA MET A 15 -17.84 16.49 -7.04
C MET A 15 -18.87 16.99 -8.06
N LYS A 16 -18.85 16.43 -9.27
CA LYS A 16 -19.83 16.78 -10.32
C LYS A 16 -21.28 16.46 -9.92
N LEU A 17 -21.47 15.39 -9.16
CA LEU A 17 -22.79 15.09 -8.61
C LEU A 17 -23.20 16.14 -7.57
N ALA A 18 -22.29 16.50 -6.65
CA ALA A 18 -22.53 17.49 -5.61
C ALA A 18 -22.85 18.88 -6.17
N GLU A 19 -22.15 19.33 -7.22
CA GLU A 19 -22.40 20.61 -7.90
C GLU A 19 -23.85 20.76 -8.42
N ASN A 20 -24.49 19.69 -8.81
CA ASN A 20 -25.88 19.71 -9.27
C ASN A 20 -26.88 20.02 -8.13
N TYR A 21 -26.49 19.86 -6.87
CA TYR A 21 -27.36 20.05 -5.72
C TYR A 21 -27.07 21.32 -4.93
N SER A 22 -25.78 21.74 -4.86
CA SER A 22 -25.38 22.94 -4.14
C SER A 22 -24.08 23.50 -4.70
N SER A 23 -24.00 24.83 -4.79
CA SER A 23 -22.77 25.53 -5.13
C SER A 23 -21.79 25.69 -3.97
N LEU A 24 -22.26 25.47 -2.72
CA LEU A 24 -21.46 25.59 -1.50
C LEU A 24 -21.37 24.25 -0.79
N TYR A 25 -20.28 23.55 -1.02
CA TYR A 25 -19.95 22.30 -0.35
C TYR A 25 -18.45 22.23 -0.03
N ALA A 26 -18.09 21.40 0.92
CA ALA A 26 -16.69 21.12 1.26
C ALA A 26 -16.38 19.64 1.10
N ILE A 27 -15.11 19.29 0.86
CA ILE A 27 -14.62 17.93 0.94
C ILE A 27 -14.02 17.71 2.33
N VAL A 28 -14.50 16.68 3.02
CA VAL A 28 -14.02 16.31 4.37
C VAL A 28 -13.70 14.83 4.38
N GLY A 29 -12.49 14.45 4.74
CA GLY A 29 -12.12 13.04 4.77
C GLY A 29 -10.69 12.78 5.22
N PHE A 30 -10.32 11.50 5.23
CA PHE A 30 -8.97 11.06 5.50
C PHE A 30 -8.02 11.40 4.33
N PRO A 31 -6.68 11.35 4.54
CA PRO A 31 -5.69 11.67 3.50
C PRO A 31 -5.90 10.93 2.18
N SER A 32 -6.37 9.68 2.23
CA SER A 32 -6.69 8.87 1.05
C SER A 32 -7.72 9.48 0.11
N ILE A 33 -8.53 10.41 0.59
CA ILE A 33 -9.54 11.15 -0.19
C ILE A 33 -9.09 12.58 -0.46
N THR A 34 -8.54 13.25 0.55
CA THR A 34 -8.21 14.66 0.44
C THR A 34 -6.98 14.92 -0.43
N GLU A 35 -6.00 14.00 -0.49
CA GLU A 35 -4.84 14.12 -1.39
C GLU A 35 -5.24 14.09 -2.88
N PRO A 36 -6.03 13.10 -3.36
CA PRO A 36 -6.56 13.14 -4.73
C PRO A 36 -7.43 14.38 -5.01
N ALA A 37 -8.20 14.84 -4.01
CA ALA A 37 -9.03 16.04 -4.14
C ALA A 37 -8.20 17.31 -4.30
N HIS A 38 -7.15 17.48 -3.50
CA HIS A 38 -6.20 18.60 -3.65
C HIS A 38 -5.53 18.59 -5.02
N THR A 39 -5.10 17.42 -5.48
CA THR A 39 -4.50 17.27 -6.81
C THR A 39 -5.48 17.70 -7.90
N LEU A 40 -6.73 17.27 -7.81
CA LEU A 40 -7.77 17.60 -8.77
C LEU A 40 -8.09 19.09 -8.78
N CYS A 41 -8.29 19.69 -7.59
CA CYS A 41 -8.58 21.13 -7.47
C CYS A 41 -7.43 21.98 -7.99
N SER A 42 -6.18 21.58 -7.73
CA SER A 42 -5.00 22.25 -8.26
C SER A 42 -4.90 22.18 -9.79
N LEU A 43 -5.26 21.04 -10.40
CA LEU A 43 -5.20 20.84 -11.86
C LEU A 43 -6.30 21.57 -12.60
N LEU A 44 -7.47 21.68 -12.00
CA LEU A 44 -8.66 22.25 -12.64
C LEU A 44 -8.97 23.70 -12.18
N ASP A 45 -8.10 24.27 -11.35
CA ASP A 45 -8.26 25.62 -10.76
C ASP A 45 -9.60 25.79 -10.02
N PHE A 46 -10.05 24.73 -9.33
CA PHE A 46 -11.22 24.76 -8.47
C PHE A 46 -10.89 25.34 -7.10
N ASN A 47 -11.61 26.36 -6.70
CA ASN A 47 -11.53 26.91 -5.35
C ASN A 47 -12.56 26.23 -4.44
N LEU A 48 -12.15 25.15 -3.78
CA LEU A 48 -13.01 24.34 -2.91
C LEU A 48 -12.32 24.11 -1.57
N ASP A 49 -13.10 24.19 -0.48
CA ASP A 49 -12.58 23.87 0.84
C ASP A 49 -12.40 22.36 1.01
N ILE A 50 -11.16 21.94 1.23
CA ILE A 50 -10.78 20.56 1.48
C ILE A 50 -10.19 20.46 2.88
N LEU A 51 -10.80 19.65 3.73
CA LEU A 51 -10.47 19.49 5.14
C LEU A 51 -10.06 18.06 5.43
N THR A 52 -8.78 17.86 5.72
CA THR A 52 -8.24 16.56 6.10
C THR A 52 -8.45 16.31 7.59
N VAL A 53 -8.92 15.11 7.90
CA VAL A 53 -9.12 14.62 9.28
C VAL A 53 -8.33 13.32 9.47
N ASN A 54 -7.86 13.08 10.70
CA ASN A 54 -7.02 11.90 10.99
C ASN A 54 -7.75 10.88 11.88
N ASN A 55 -8.84 11.29 12.51
CA ASN A 55 -9.63 10.42 13.38
C ASN A 55 -11.08 10.89 13.45
N ALA A 56 -11.98 10.01 13.94
CA ALA A 56 -13.42 10.28 14.02
C ALA A 56 -13.78 11.45 14.97
N ALA A 57 -12.95 11.75 15.97
CA ALA A 57 -13.21 12.87 16.87
C ALA A 57 -13.00 14.22 16.16
N GLU A 58 -11.98 14.32 15.32
CA GLU A 58 -11.71 15.49 14.48
C GLU A 58 -12.83 15.73 13.47
N VAL A 59 -13.44 14.66 12.93
CA VAL A 59 -14.57 14.77 11.99
C VAL A 59 -15.70 15.61 12.58
N ARG A 60 -16.15 15.30 13.80
CA ARG A 60 -17.27 16.01 14.43
C ARG A 60 -16.96 17.50 14.61
N HIS A 61 -15.76 17.80 15.14
CA HIS A 61 -15.33 19.20 15.32
C HIS A 61 -15.21 19.97 14.00
N THR A 62 -14.70 19.32 12.96
CA THR A 62 -14.59 19.91 11.63
C THR A 62 -15.96 20.20 11.02
N LEU A 63 -16.90 19.28 11.16
CA LEU A 63 -18.28 19.47 10.69
C LEU A 63 -19.02 20.58 11.47
N GLU A 64 -18.81 20.69 12.78
CA GLU A 64 -19.37 21.81 13.57
C GLU A 64 -18.88 23.16 13.06
N ARG A 65 -17.59 23.27 12.74
CA ARG A 65 -17.02 24.50 12.15
C ARG A 65 -17.63 24.81 10.78
N LEU A 66 -17.78 23.80 9.92
CA LEU A 66 -18.43 23.96 8.61
C LEU A 66 -19.87 24.41 8.74
N GLN A 67 -20.63 23.84 9.69
CA GLN A 67 -22.03 24.21 9.94
C GLN A 67 -22.16 25.69 10.38
N GLN A 68 -21.24 26.13 11.24
CA GLN A 68 -21.15 27.56 11.64
C GLN A 68 -20.76 28.47 10.47
N GLY A 69 -19.94 27.95 9.51
CA GLY A 69 -19.60 28.64 8.28
C GLY A 69 -20.71 28.65 7.20
N GLY A 70 -21.86 28.06 7.49
CA GLY A 70 -23.02 28.04 6.58
C GLY A 70 -23.01 26.88 5.57
N TYR A 71 -22.06 25.96 5.66
CA TYR A 71 -22.03 24.75 4.83
C TYR A 71 -23.15 23.80 5.26
N ARG A 72 -23.87 23.27 4.30
CA ARG A 72 -24.92 22.27 4.52
C ARG A 72 -24.66 20.96 3.80
N MET A 73 -23.70 20.96 2.91
CA MET A 73 -23.33 19.79 2.10
C MET A 73 -21.85 19.49 2.25
N VAL A 74 -21.54 18.20 2.31
CA VAL A 74 -20.15 17.70 2.31
C VAL A 74 -20.01 16.51 1.37
N VAL A 75 -18.84 16.42 0.75
CA VAL A 75 -18.37 15.25 -0.03
C VAL A 75 -17.33 14.56 0.82
N CYS A 76 -17.47 13.26 1.12
CA CYS A 76 -16.70 12.66 2.19
C CYS A 76 -16.54 11.14 2.07
N ASP A 77 -15.71 10.57 2.95
CA ASP A 77 -15.58 9.13 3.18
C ASP A 77 -16.76 8.56 4.00
N MET A 78 -16.76 7.24 4.18
CA MET A 78 -17.83 6.51 4.89
C MET A 78 -17.94 6.90 6.36
N VAL A 79 -16.82 7.14 7.05
CA VAL A 79 -16.82 7.52 8.47
C VAL A 79 -17.39 8.92 8.63
N THR A 80 -16.89 9.86 7.84
CA THR A 80 -17.36 11.24 7.82
C THR A 80 -18.81 11.32 7.37
N HIS A 81 -19.22 10.52 6.38
CA HIS A 81 -20.60 10.46 5.89
C HIS A 81 -21.58 10.11 6.99
N THR A 82 -21.28 9.09 7.81
CA THR A 82 -22.16 8.66 8.90
C THR A 82 -22.36 9.81 9.90
N ILE A 83 -21.28 10.44 10.34
CA ILE A 83 -21.31 11.53 11.31
C ILE A 83 -22.00 12.78 10.72
N ALA A 84 -21.71 13.11 9.46
CA ALA A 84 -22.32 14.26 8.77
C ALA A 84 -23.85 14.10 8.66
N ARG A 85 -24.32 12.90 8.32
CA ARG A 85 -25.77 12.60 8.27
C ARG A 85 -26.43 12.74 9.64
N GLU A 86 -25.79 12.27 10.72
CA GLU A 86 -26.29 12.46 12.10
C GLU A 86 -26.39 13.93 12.49
N MET A 87 -25.48 14.77 11.99
CA MET A 87 -25.46 16.22 12.24
C MET A 87 -26.38 17.02 11.30
N GLY A 88 -27.08 16.36 10.37
CA GLY A 88 -28.05 16.99 9.47
C GLY A 88 -27.42 17.59 8.19
N PHE A 89 -26.21 17.20 7.82
CA PHE A 89 -25.64 17.55 6.53
C PHE A 89 -26.20 16.71 5.39
N ASP A 90 -26.29 17.30 4.22
CA ASP A 90 -26.37 16.56 2.97
C ASP A 90 -24.99 16.02 2.64
N ALA A 91 -24.82 14.71 2.74
CA ALA A 91 -23.51 14.08 2.59
C ALA A 91 -23.46 13.21 1.32
N PHE A 92 -22.46 13.46 0.49
CA PHE A 92 -22.14 12.65 -0.68
C PHE A 92 -20.92 11.78 -0.40
N LEU A 93 -21.13 10.48 -0.50
CA LEU A 93 -20.07 9.49 -0.25
C LEU A 93 -19.20 9.33 -1.49
N ILE A 94 -17.88 9.48 -1.32
CA ILE A 94 -16.89 9.09 -2.33
C ILE A 94 -16.70 7.58 -2.21
N THR A 95 -16.97 6.87 -3.30
CA THR A 95 -16.77 5.41 -3.39
C THR A 95 -15.82 5.10 -4.52
N SER A 96 -15.02 4.05 -4.33
CA SER A 96 -14.16 3.52 -5.40
C SER A 96 -15.01 3.08 -6.59
N GLY A 97 -14.65 3.52 -7.77
CA GLY A 97 -15.27 3.10 -9.02
C GLY A 97 -14.85 1.70 -9.45
N VAL A 98 -15.47 1.22 -10.51
CA VAL A 98 -15.16 -0.09 -11.11
C VAL A 98 -13.72 -0.11 -11.60
N GLU A 99 -13.20 1.02 -12.08
CA GLU A 99 -11.83 1.18 -12.56
C GLU A 99 -10.80 0.95 -11.44
N SER A 100 -11.03 1.54 -10.26
CA SER A 100 -10.16 1.36 -9.08
C SER A 100 -10.19 -0.07 -8.57
N LEU A 101 -11.35 -0.74 -8.63
CA LEU A 101 -11.49 -2.17 -8.31
C LEU A 101 -10.74 -3.05 -9.30
N HIS A 102 -10.87 -2.80 -10.62
CA HIS A 102 -10.15 -3.55 -11.64
C HIS A 102 -8.64 -3.40 -11.47
N ALA A 103 -8.15 -2.19 -11.28
CA ALA A 103 -6.72 -1.94 -11.06
C ALA A 103 -6.17 -2.71 -9.85
N ALA A 104 -6.92 -2.74 -8.74
CA ALA A 104 -6.54 -3.50 -7.55
C ALA A 104 -6.53 -5.02 -7.80
N ILE A 105 -7.50 -5.55 -8.55
CA ILE A 105 -7.56 -6.98 -8.93
C ILE A 105 -6.38 -7.32 -9.85
N ASP A 106 -6.11 -6.52 -10.87
CA ASP A 106 -5.01 -6.74 -11.80
C ASP A 106 -3.66 -6.72 -11.08
N GLN A 107 -3.49 -5.80 -10.13
CA GLN A 107 -2.30 -5.76 -9.28
C GLN A 107 -2.19 -7.02 -8.40
N ALA A 108 -3.28 -7.49 -7.81
CA ALA A 108 -3.30 -8.71 -7.00
C ALA A 108 -2.92 -9.95 -7.84
N VAL A 109 -3.46 -10.07 -9.05
CA VAL A 109 -3.14 -11.15 -9.99
C VAL A 109 -1.66 -11.09 -10.40
N SER A 110 -1.15 -9.90 -10.72
CA SER A 110 0.25 -9.70 -11.10
C SER A 110 1.20 -10.09 -9.97
N ILE A 111 0.93 -9.67 -8.74
CA ILE A 111 1.72 -10.04 -7.56
C ILE A 111 1.67 -11.56 -7.34
N SER A 112 0.48 -12.17 -7.43
CA SER A 112 0.31 -13.62 -7.25
C SER A 112 1.09 -14.43 -8.28
N SER A 113 1.04 -14.05 -9.56
CA SER A 113 1.78 -14.72 -10.63
C SER A 113 3.30 -14.57 -10.46
N TRP A 114 3.78 -13.38 -10.06
CA TRP A 114 5.19 -13.14 -9.78
C TRP A 114 5.71 -14.00 -8.62
N PHE A 115 4.96 -14.09 -7.52
CA PHE A 115 5.28 -15.01 -6.42
C PHE A 115 5.27 -16.47 -6.86
N GLY A 116 4.35 -16.85 -7.74
CA GLY A 116 4.28 -18.19 -8.33
C GLY A 116 5.56 -18.55 -9.08
N HIS A 117 6.06 -17.65 -9.93
CA HIS A 117 7.32 -17.82 -10.66
C HIS A 117 8.52 -17.94 -9.72
N LEU A 118 8.66 -17.02 -8.77
CA LEU A 118 9.74 -17.08 -7.78
C LEU A 118 9.74 -18.40 -7.00
N ARG A 119 8.56 -18.89 -6.63
CA ARG A 119 8.45 -20.18 -5.93
C ARG A 119 8.88 -21.35 -6.80
N GLN A 120 8.51 -21.37 -8.07
CA GLN A 120 8.93 -22.39 -9.00
C GLN A 120 10.43 -22.38 -9.24
N GLU A 121 11.04 -21.20 -9.44
CA GLU A 121 12.49 -21.07 -9.57
C GLU A 121 13.21 -21.56 -8.32
N ASN A 122 12.74 -21.16 -7.13
CA ASN A 122 13.31 -21.64 -5.87
C ASN A 122 13.23 -23.17 -5.73
N LEU A 123 12.09 -23.79 -6.07
CA LEU A 123 11.93 -25.24 -6.04
C LEU A 123 12.85 -25.91 -7.05
N PHE A 124 13.00 -25.35 -8.25
CA PHE A 124 13.90 -25.86 -9.28
C PHE A 124 15.37 -25.79 -8.83
N LEU A 125 15.82 -24.64 -8.32
CA LEU A 125 17.18 -24.48 -7.79
C LEU A 125 17.46 -25.43 -6.62
N ARG A 126 16.51 -25.60 -5.71
CA ARG A 126 16.60 -26.58 -4.63
C ARG A 126 16.70 -28.01 -5.14
N SER A 127 15.95 -28.39 -6.18
CA SER A 127 16.02 -29.73 -6.76
C SER A 127 17.39 -30.01 -7.41
N ILE A 128 17.98 -29.01 -8.06
CA ILE A 128 19.32 -29.12 -8.63
C ILE A 128 20.36 -29.30 -7.50
N THR A 129 20.30 -28.48 -6.45
CA THR A 129 21.28 -28.57 -5.36
C THR A 129 21.16 -29.86 -4.54
N GLN A 130 19.96 -30.43 -4.44
CA GLN A 130 19.73 -31.72 -3.77
C GLN A 130 20.10 -32.93 -4.63
N GLY A 131 20.04 -32.78 -5.95
CA GLY A 131 20.41 -33.85 -6.91
C GLY A 131 21.93 -33.98 -7.17
N GLN A 132 22.74 -33.05 -6.70
CA GLN A 132 24.21 -33.13 -6.84
C GLN A 132 24.84 -33.90 -5.67
N ASN A 133 25.90 -34.66 -5.94
CA ASN A 133 26.66 -35.36 -4.92
C ASN A 133 27.44 -34.44 -3.95
N GLY A 134 27.27 -33.13 -4.11
CA GLY A 134 27.84 -32.08 -3.25
C GLY A 134 26.81 -31.49 -2.28
N ARG A 135 27.25 -31.10 -1.10
CA ARG A 135 26.47 -30.37 -0.12
C ARG A 135 26.68 -28.88 -0.37
N VAL A 136 25.56 -28.12 -0.36
CA VAL A 136 25.57 -26.69 -0.62
C VAL A 136 25.12 -25.95 0.64
N ILE A 137 25.93 -25.00 1.06
CA ILE A 137 25.62 -24.05 2.13
C ILE A 137 25.78 -22.65 1.54
N VAL A 138 24.74 -21.82 1.70
CA VAL A 138 24.74 -20.41 1.27
C VAL A 138 24.61 -19.56 2.51
N MET A 139 25.50 -18.60 2.66
CA MET A 139 25.51 -17.66 3.77
C MET A 139 25.41 -16.23 3.23
N GLU A 140 24.78 -15.36 4.00
CA GLU A 140 24.75 -13.92 3.73
C GLU A 140 26.11 -13.29 4.05
N SER A 141 26.36 -12.11 3.51
CA SER A 141 27.61 -11.35 3.75
C SER A 141 27.82 -10.97 5.23
N ASN A 142 26.76 -10.94 6.03
CA ASN A 142 26.81 -10.74 7.49
C ASN A 142 27.17 -12.00 8.28
N GLY A 143 27.27 -13.17 7.59
CA GLY A 143 27.58 -14.46 8.22
C GLY A 143 26.37 -15.29 8.62
N ASP A 144 25.15 -14.84 8.33
CA ASP A 144 23.94 -15.61 8.60
C ASP A 144 23.72 -16.70 7.56
N LEU A 145 23.15 -17.82 8.01
CA LEU A 145 22.82 -18.94 7.13
C LEU A 145 21.57 -18.62 6.31
N PHE A 146 21.71 -18.48 5.00
CA PHE A 146 20.59 -18.26 4.08
C PHE A 146 19.94 -19.57 3.61
N TYR A 147 20.77 -20.57 3.25
CA TYR A 147 20.30 -21.87 2.77
C TYR A 147 21.30 -22.98 3.09
N SER A 148 20.79 -24.18 3.41
CA SER A 148 21.59 -25.39 3.52
C SER A 148 20.87 -26.57 2.88
N SER A 149 21.59 -27.36 2.09
CA SER A 149 21.12 -28.65 1.59
C SER A 149 21.27 -29.78 2.64
N ILE A 150 21.90 -29.48 3.78
CA ILE A 150 22.08 -30.38 4.93
C ILE A 150 21.06 -30.03 6.00
N SER A 151 20.42 -31.04 6.59
CA SER A 151 19.40 -30.84 7.62
C SER A 151 19.94 -30.15 8.88
N GLU A 152 21.18 -30.43 9.25
CA GLU A 152 21.87 -29.76 10.37
C GLU A 152 23.29 -29.42 9.95
N VAL A 153 23.65 -28.13 10.02
CA VAL A 153 25.02 -27.67 9.77
C VAL A 153 25.80 -27.79 11.07
N PRO A 154 26.89 -28.60 11.14
CA PRO A 154 27.71 -28.70 12.32
C PRO A 154 28.24 -27.34 12.78
N ALA A 155 28.21 -27.08 14.08
CA ALA A 155 28.64 -25.79 14.64
C ALA A 155 30.11 -25.45 14.30
N GLU A 156 30.98 -26.46 14.22
CA GLU A 156 32.36 -26.30 13.80
C GLU A 156 32.46 -25.79 12.36
N LEU A 157 31.67 -26.38 11.44
CA LEU A 157 31.64 -25.95 10.04
C LEU A 157 31.06 -24.53 9.90
N SER A 158 30.03 -24.21 10.64
CA SER A 158 29.44 -22.86 10.65
C SER A 158 30.46 -21.81 11.10
N SER A 159 31.21 -22.09 12.16
CA SER A 159 32.24 -21.16 12.68
C SER A 159 33.39 -20.93 11.69
N VAL A 160 33.85 -22.00 11.01
CA VAL A 160 34.86 -21.90 9.98
C VAL A 160 34.37 -21.08 8.80
N LEU A 161 33.16 -21.33 8.32
CA LEU A 161 32.59 -20.58 7.20
C LEU A 161 32.40 -19.08 7.57
N GLN A 162 31.92 -18.77 8.77
CA GLN A 162 31.78 -17.39 9.22
C GLN A 162 33.12 -16.64 9.31
N SER A 163 34.20 -17.33 9.72
CA SER A 163 35.53 -16.71 9.76
C SER A 163 36.03 -16.31 8.38
N HIS A 164 35.75 -17.15 7.37
CA HIS A 164 36.24 -16.92 5.99
C HIS A 164 35.38 -15.96 5.18
N ILE A 165 34.10 -15.76 5.52
CA ILE A 165 33.22 -14.78 4.84
C ILE A 165 33.81 -13.38 4.86
N ARG A 166 34.47 -13.00 5.96
CA ARG A 166 35.11 -11.68 6.12
C ARG A 166 36.32 -11.47 5.20
N GLU A 167 36.88 -12.54 4.68
CA GLU A 167 38.06 -12.55 3.81
C GLU A 167 37.70 -12.56 2.33
N ILE A 168 36.40 -12.79 1.99
CA ILE A 168 35.94 -12.83 0.59
C ILE A 168 35.82 -11.40 0.07
N PRO A 169 36.58 -10.99 -0.95
CA PRO A 169 36.36 -9.70 -1.60
C PRO A 169 34.97 -9.67 -2.25
N ALA A 170 34.33 -8.51 -2.28
CA ALA A 170 32.96 -8.29 -2.75
C ALA A 170 32.67 -8.81 -4.20
N SER A 171 33.67 -9.23 -4.94
CA SER A 171 33.59 -9.78 -6.30
C SER A 171 34.20 -11.16 -6.47
N GLY A 172 34.52 -11.89 -5.39
CA GLY A 172 35.30 -13.14 -5.43
C GLY A 172 34.46 -14.38 -5.07
N ASN A 173 34.73 -15.48 -5.79
CA ASN A 173 34.26 -16.83 -5.43
C ASN A 173 35.43 -17.61 -4.76
N LEU A 174 35.23 -18.04 -3.52
CA LEU A 174 36.15 -18.98 -2.85
C LEU A 174 35.62 -20.41 -3.00
N ARG A 175 36.47 -21.31 -3.49
CA ARG A 175 36.22 -22.77 -3.52
C ARG A 175 37.12 -23.44 -2.50
N PHE A 176 36.53 -24.15 -1.55
CA PHE A 176 37.25 -25.06 -0.65
C PHE A 176 37.17 -26.48 -1.22
N TYR A 177 38.29 -27.18 -1.27
CA TYR A 177 38.40 -28.58 -1.71
C TYR A 177 38.63 -29.48 -0.48
#